data_b07a7bdb63941807556358f7b319c84a
#
_entry.id   b07a7bdb63941807556358f7b319c84a
#
_cell.length_a   1.000
_cell.length_b   1.000
_cell.length_c   1.000
_cell.angle_alpha   90.00
_cell.angle_beta   90.00
_cell.angle_gamma   90.00
#
_symmetry.space_group_name_H-M   'P 1'
#
loop_
_entity.id
_entity.type
_entity.pdbx_description
1 polymer ?
#
loop_
_entity_poly.entity_id
_entity_poly.type
_entity_poly.pdbx_seq_one_letter_code
_entity_poly.pdbx_strand_id
1 'polypeptide(L)'
;AFLNVHEGPQRIAPRGVDEPMRIGMIVSNEPGYYEAGWGGVRLENLYLVAADVTLPDHPDGKRWLRLDPLTLIPFDTSLIDWGQMSESVKAWLGGYHQECGTRSARCREMMTAGGFWRSANFQVF
;
A
#
# COMPACT_ATOMS: atom_id res chain seq x y z
N ALA A 1 9.19 3.75 18.84
CA ALA A 1 9.46 5.20 19.06
C ALA A 1 10.96 5.52 19.09
N PHE A 2 11.81 4.52 19.35
CA PHE A 2 13.25 4.71 19.52
C PHE A 2 14.09 4.15 18.38
N LEU A 3 13.47 3.51 17.40
CA LEU A 3 14.15 2.94 16.25
C LEU A 3 13.92 3.82 15.02
N ASN A 4 14.98 4.05 14.26
CA ASN A 4 14.87 4.60 12.93
C ASN A 4 14.45 3.46 12.00
N VAL A 5 13.19 3.48 11.54
CA VAL A 5 12.60 2.41 10.72
C VAL A 5 12.70 2.68 9.23
N HIS A 6 13.17 3.87 8.86
CA HIS A 6 13.33 4.26 7.46
C HIS A 6 14.76 3.98 7.02
N GLU A 7 14.88 3.16 5.98
CA GLU A 7 16.15 2.82 5.37
C GLU A 7 16.17 3.28 3.90
N GLY A 8 17.24 3.98 3.55
CA GLY A 8 17.44 4.44 2.17
C GLY A 8 18.04 3.35 1.27
N PRO A 9 18.47 3.77 0.06
CA PRO A 9 18.60 5.18 -0.36
C PRO A 9 17.34 5.83 -0.93
N GLN A 10 16.37 5.04 -1.40
CA GLN A 10 15.11 5.56 -1.99
C GLN A 10 14.13 6.02 -0.91
N ARG A 11 13.26 6.97 -1.27
CA ARG A 11 12.11 7.37 -0.44
C ARG A 11 11.05 8.11 -1.24
N ILE A 12 9.82 8.10 -0.72
CA ILE A 12 8.74 8.99 -1.14
C ILE A 12 8.68 10.14 -0.13
N ALA A 13 8.99 11.35 -0.56
CA ALA A 13 9.02 12.53 0.33
C ALA A 13 8.83 13.82 -0.48
N PRO A 14 8.37 14.92 0.16
CA PRO A 14 8.23 16.22 -0.50
C PRO A 14 9.56 16.78 -1.07
N ARG A 15 10.68 16.45 -0.44
CA ARG A 15 12.00 16.72 -0.97
C ARG A 15 12.55 15.44 -1.57
N GLY A 16 12.82 15.46 -2.86
CA GLY A 16 13.39 14.32 -3.60
C GLY A 16 14.75 13.89 -3.04
N VAL A 17 15.16 12.73 -3.47
CA VAL A 17 16.52 12.20 -3.31
C VAL A 17 17.06 11.90 -4.71
N ASP A 18 18.38 11.86 -4.85
CA ASP A 18 19.03 11.60 -6.15
C ASP A 18 18.93 10.12 -6.57
N GLU A 19 18.52 9.23 -5.67
CA GLU A 19 18.36 7.82 -5.97
C GLU A 19 17.04 7.54 -6.70
N PRO A 20 17.07 7.08 -7.95
CA PRO A 20 15.87 6.77 -8.70
C PRO A 20 15.24 5.48 -8.19
N MET A 21 13.91 5.41 -8.31
CA MET A 21 13.18 4.16 -8.05
C MET A 21 13.60 3.08 -9.03
N ARG A 22 13.81 1.86 -8.55
CA ARG A 22 14.18 0.68 -9.35
C ARG A 22 13.25 -0.48 -9.07
N ILE A 23 13.05 -1.32 -10.06
CA ILE A 23 12.28 -2.56 -9.93
C ILE A 23 12.87 -3.41 -8.80
N GLY A 24 12.01 -3.94 -7.94
CA GLY A 24 12.39 -4.74 -6.78
C GLY A 24 12.57 -3.94 -5.48
N MET A 25 12.58 -2.61 -5.53
CA MET A 25 12.58 -1.80 -4.32
C MET A 25 11.23 -1.89 -3.60
N ILE A 26 11.29 -1.80 -2.27
CA ILE A 26 10.11 -1.67 -1.42
C ILE A 26 10.09 -0.26 -0.87
N VAL A 27 8.92 0.38 -0.89
CA VAL A 27 8.71 1.73 -0.38
C VAL A 27 7.44 1.79 0.46
N SER A 28 7.44 2.62 1.51
CA SER A 28 6.20 3.03 2.17
C SER A 28 5.62 4.26 1.46
N ASN A 29 4.32 4.24 1.23
CA ASN A 29 3.55 5.42 0.84
C ASN A 29 2.65 5.76 2.01
N GLU A 30 2.99 6.83 2.73
CA GLU A 30 2.45 7.14 4.04
C GLU A 30 2.05 8.61 4.18
N PRO A 31 1.16 9.13 3.31
CA PRO A 31 0.65 10.49 3.44
C PRO A 31 -0.08 10.65 4.76
N GLY A 32 0.16 11.77 5.43
CA GLY A 32 -0.48 12.09 6.69
C GLY A 32 -0.83 13.57 6.81
N TYR A 33 -1.87 13.84 7.56
CA TYR A 33 -2.27 15.18 8.00
C TYR A 33 -2.16 15.28 9.52
N TYR A 34 -1.57 16.35 10.01
CA TYR A 34 -1.33 16.56 11.42
C TYR A 34 -1.62 18.01 11.79
N GLU A 35 -2.41 18.21 12.84
CA GLU A 35 -2.80 19.53 13.33
C GLU A 35 -2.56 19.65 14.82
N ALA A 36 -1.86 20.71 15.24
CA ALA A 36 -1.55 20.95 16.63
C ALA A 36 -2.83 21.18 17.45
N GLY A 37 -2.97 20.46 18.56
CA GLY A 37 -4.14 20.55 19.46
C GLY A 37 -5.36 19.74 19.01
N TRP A 38 -5.33 19.17 17.78
CA TRP A 38 -6.38 18.29 17.28
C TRP A 38 -5.91 16.83 17.21
N GLY A 39 -4.83 16.55 16.51
CA GLY A 39 -4.34 15.20 16.29
C GLY A 39 -3.76 15.01 14.91
N GLY A 40 -3.84 13.78 14.40
CA GLY A 40 -3.36 13.45 13.06
C GLY A 40 -3.98 12.16 12.52
N VAL A 41 -3.91 12.03 11.19
CA VAL A 41 -4.31 10.84 10.48
C VAL A 41 -3.22 10.50 9.46
N ARG A 42 -2.89 9.22 9.33
CA ARG A 42 -1.98 8.70 8.31
C ARG A 42 -2.61 7.52 7.62
N LEU A 43 -2.46 7.46 6.31
CA LEU A 43 -2.76 6.28 5.50
C LEU A 43 -1.43 5.71 5.03
N GLU A 44 -1.18 4.42 5.29
CA GLU A 44 0.12 3.83 5.01
C GLU A 44 -0.01 2.46 4.39
N ASN A 45 0.63 2.27 3.25
CA ASN A 45 0.83 0.97 2.62
C ASN A 45 2.28 0.81 2.19
N LEU A 46 2.77 -0.42 2.27
CA LEU A 46 4.01 -0.83 1.61
C LEU A 46 3.72 -1.24 0.17
N TYR A 47 4.64 -0.88 -0.72
CA TYR A 47 4.55 -1.18 -2.14
C TYR A 47 5.86 -1.77 -2.66
N LEU A 48 5.73 -2.73 -3.58
CA LEU A 48 6.82 -3.20 -4.42
C LEU A 48 6.87 -2.38 -5.70
N VAL A 49 8.03 -1.84 -6.03
CA VAL A 49 8.26 -1.19 -7.33
C VAL A 49 8.38 -2.28 -8.40
N ALA A 50 7.49 -2.29 -9.37
CA ALA A 50 7.45 -3.24 -10.46
C ALA A 50 7.48 -2.54 -11.83
N ALA A 51 7.83 -3.27 -12.90
CA ALA A 51 7.66 -2.75 -14.25
C ALA A 51 6.17 -2.69 -14.61
N ASP A 52 5.75 -1.57 -15.19
CA ASP A 52 4.42 -1.48 -15.79
C ASP A 52 4.50 -1.89 -17.26
N VAL A 53 4.04 -3.10 -17.54
CA VAL A 53 4.01 -3.68 -18.88
C VAL A 53 2.69 -3.43 -19.62
N THR A 54 1.76 -2.72 -18.99
CA THR A 54 0.46 -2.37 -19.59
C THR A 54 0.52 -1.11 -20.42
N LEU A 55 1.55 -0.30 -20.21
CA LEU A 55 1.80 0.93 -20.95
C LEU A 55 2.76 0.66 -22.13
N PRO A 56 2.61 1.43 -23.22
CA PRO A 56 3.54 1.33 -24.36
C PRO A 56 4.96 1.75 -23.94
N ASP A 57 5.95 1.31 -24.73
CA ASP A 57 7.34 1.69 -24.52
C ASP A 57 7.50 3.22 -24.46
N HIS A 58 8.28 3.70 -23.50
CA HIS A 58 8.55 5.12 -23.40
C HIS A 58 9.49 5.57 -24.55
N PRO A 59 9.19 6.70 -25.22
CA PRO A 59 9.99 7.18 -26.36
C PRO A 59 11.48 7.31 -26.09
N ASP A 60 11.85 7.66 -24.84
CA ASP A 60 13.25 7.82 -24.42
C ASP A 60 13.91 6.52 -23.93
N GLY A 61 13.31 5.35 -24.20
CA GLY A 61 13.82 4.07 -23.72
C GLY A 61 13.71 3.85 -22.19
N LYS A 62 13.04 4.74 -21.48
CA LYS A 62 12.75 4.57 -20.04
C LYS A 62 11.71 3.51 -19.82
N ARG A 63 11.68 2.93 -18.64
CA ARG A 63 10.64 1.97 -18.25
C ARG A 63 9.57 2.65 -17.41
N TRP A 64 8.33 2.36 -17.69
CA TRP A 64 7.23 2.67 -16.80
C TRP A 64 7.30 1.80 -15.55
N LEU A 65 7.10 2.41 -14.40
CA LEU A 65 7.06 1.71 -13.13
C LEU A 65 5.66 1.85 -12.53
N ARG A 66 5.23 0.82 -11.83
CA ARG A 66 4.03 0.83 -10.99
C ARG A 66 4.37 0.40 -9.58
N LEU A 67 3.48 0.71 -8.66
CA LEU A 67 3.57 0.32 -7.26
C LEU A 67 2.55 -0.78 -6.99
N ASP A 68 3.03 -2.00 -6.79
CA ASP A 68 2.18 -3.14 -6.43
C ASP A 68 1.99 -3.19 -4.91
N PRO A 69 0.76 -3.20 -4.36
CA PRO A 69 0.55 -3.16 -2.93
C PRO A 69 0.99 -4.45 -2.25
N LEU A 70 1.77 -4.32 -1.17
CA LEU A 70 2.17 -5.42 -0.29
C LEU A 70 1.32 -5.46 0.97
N THR A 71 0.91 -4.31 1.49
CA THR A 71 -0.05 -4.21 2.59
C THR A 71 -1.45 -4.41 2.03
N LEU A 72 -2.15 -5.42 2.53
CA LEU A 72 -3.49 -5.81 2.06
C LEU A 72 -4.47 -5.80 3.22
N ILE A 73 -4.59 -4.64 3.86
CA ILE A 73 -5.53 -4.36 4.95
C ILE A 73 -6.54 -3.32 4.43
N PRO A 74 -7.85 -3.61 4.43
CA PRO A 74 -8.84 -2.67 3.95
C PRO A 74 -8.88 -1.42 4.85
N PHE A 75 -9.09 -0.26 4.25
CA PHE A 75 -9.32 0.99 4.98
C PHE A 75 -10.71 0.98 5.63
N ASP A 76 -10.83 1.61 6.80
CA ASP A 76 -12.11 1.80 7.44
C ASP A 76 -12.96 2.81 6.66
N THR A 77 -14.00 2.31 6.01
CA THR A 77 -14.86 3.11 5.15
C THR A 77 -15.78 4.07 5.93
N SER A 78 -15.94 3.88 7.22
CA SER A 78 -16.73 4.77 8.09
C SER A 78 -16.08 6.13 8.29
N LEU A 79 -14.76 6.22 8.08
CA LEU A 79 -13.97 7.45 8.24
C LEU A 79 -13.80 8.23 6.92
N ILE A 80 -14.40 7.77 5.83
CA ILE A 80 -14.23 8.36 4.51
C ILE A 80 -15.35 9.35 4.20
N ASP A 81 -14.96 10.58 3.85
CA ASP A 81 -15.87 11.55 3.23
C ASP A 81 -16.00 11.27 1.72
N TRP A 82 -16.95 10.44 1.38
CA TRP A 82 -17.19 10.02 -0.01
C TRP A 82 -17.55 11.18 -0.95
N GLY A 83 -18.08 12.28 -0.40
CA GLY A 83 -18.45 13.46 -1.18
C GLY A 83 -17.25 14.22 -1.74
N GLN A 84 -16.09 14.10 -1.08
CA GLN A 84 -14.86 14.76 -1.49
C GLN A 84 -13.98 13.89 -2.40
N MET A 85 -14.34 12.62 -2.61
CA MET A 85 -13.53 11.72 -3.44
C MET A 85 -13.96 11.77 -4.90
N SER A 86 -12.98 11.82 -5.81
CA SER A 86 -13.23 11.63 -7.25
C SER A 86 -13.68 10.21 -7.55
N GLU A 87 -14.41 10.01 -8.66
CA GLU A 87 -14.88 8.69 -9.07
C GLU A 87 -13.72 7.71 -9.36
N SER A 88 -12.59 8.21 -9.85
CA SER A 88 -11.40 7.38 -10.08
C SER A 88 -10.80 6.85 -8.77
N VAL A 89 -10.78 7.67 -7.71
CA VAL A 89 -10.29 7.25 -6.40
C VAL A 89 -11.26 6.27 -5.75
N LYS A 90 -12.58 6.49 -5.87
CA LYS A 90 -13.60 5.53 -5.40
C LYS A 90 -13.46 4.17 -6.09
N ALA A 91 -13.27 4.17 -7.40
CA ALA A 91 -13.08 2.94 -8.17
C ALA A 91 -11.80 2.20 -7.75
N TRP A 92 -10.69 2.95 -7.60
CA TRP A 92 -9.43 2.38 -7.10
C TRP A 92 -9.60 1.76 -5.71
N LEU A 93 -10.24 2.46 -4.77
CA LEU A 93 -10.45 1.97 -3.41
C LEU A 93 -11.31 0.71 -3.39
N GLY A 94 -12.37 0.66 -4.21
CA GLY A 94 -13.21 -0.52 -4.38
C GLY A 94 -12.41 -1.73 -4.87
N GLY A 95 -11.56 -1.54 -5.88
CA GLY A 95 -10.65 -2.58 -6.38
C GLY A 95 -9.64 -3.05 -5.33
N TYR A 96 -9.05 -2.12 -4.59
CA TYR A 96 -8.13 -2.43 -3.50
C TYR A 96 -8.81 -3.27 -2.40
N HIS A 97 -10.02 -2.89 -1.95
CA HIS A 97 -10.77 -3.65 -0.95
C HIS A 97 -11.14 -5.05 -1.44
N GLN A 98 -11.51 -5.18 -2.71
CA GLN A 98 -11.78 -6.47 -3.33
C GLN A 98 -10.53 -7.36 -3.33
N GLU A 99 -9.36 -6.80 -3.67
CA GLU A 99 -8.08 -7.52 -3.62
C GLU A 99 -7.74 -7.96 -2.21
N CYS A 100 -7.89 -7.08 -1.20
CA CYS A 100 -7.71 -7.43 0.20
C CYS A 100 -8.57 -8.64 0.60
N GLY A 101 -9.86 -8.63 0.24
CA GLY A 101 -10.78 -9.73 0.52
C GLY A 101 -10.36 -11.04 -0.14
N THR A 102 -10.03 -11.00 -1.41
CA THR A 102 -9.64 -12.17 -2.21
C THR A 102 -8.35 -12.81 -1.69
N ARG A 103 -7.32 -12.02 -1.43
CA ARG A 103 -6.04 -12.54 -0.95
C ARG A 103 -6.11 -13.04 0.48
N SER A 104 -6.88 -12.38 1.35
CA SER A 104 -7.12 -12.87 2.72
C SER A 104 -7.88 -14.20 2.72
N ALA A 105 -8.86 -14.39 1.84
CA ALA A 105 -9.56 -15.66 1.67
C ALA A 105 -8.60 -16.77 1.23
N ARG A 106 -7.78 -16.50 0.21
CA ARG A 106 -6.78 -17.46 -0.29
C ARG A 106 -5.74 -17.84 0.77
N CYS A 107 -5.27 -16.89 1.58
CA CYS A 107 -4.38 -17.19 2.70
C CYS A 107 -5.05 -18.12 3.73
N ARG A 108 -6.32 -17.89 4.06
CA ARG A 108 -7.07 -18.77 4.97
C ARG A 108 -7.22 -20.19 4.42
N GLU A 109 -7.55 -20.33 3.14
CA GLU A 109 -7.65 -21.64 2.47
C GLU A 109 -6.32 -22.41 2.50
N MET A 110 -5.22 -21.76 2.19
CA MET A 110 -3.87 -22.36 2.25
C MET A 110 -3.51 -22.80 3.68
N MET A 111 -3.83 -21.99 4.69
CA MET A 111 -3.59 -22.31 6.11
C MET A 111 -4.45 -23.50 6.58
N THR A 112 -5.69 -23.61 6.14
CA THR A 112 -6.57 -24.72 6.49
C THR A 112 -6.21 -26.00 5.76
N ALA A 113 -5.80 -25.94 4.50
CA ALA A 113 -5.37 -27.09 3.71
C ALA A 113 -4.04 -27.68 4.20
N GLY A 114 -3.13 -26.86 4.72
CA GLY A 114 -1.83 -27.28 5.25
C GLY A 114 -1.81 -27.83 6.67
N GLY A 115 -2.92 -27.86 7.39
CA GLY A 115 -3.03 -28.44 8.74
C GLY A 115 -2.23 -27.75 9.84
N PHE A 116 -1.66 -26.58 9.61
CA PHE A 116 -0.61 -26.03 10.48
C PHE A 116 -1.04 -24.97 11.52
N TRP A 117 -2.32 -24.57 11.60
CA TRP A 117 -2.75 -23.62 12.64
C TRP A 117 -4.22 -23.85 13.06
N ARG A 118 -4.45 -24.74 14.01
CA ARG A 118 -5.78 -24.93 14.63
C ARG A 118 -6.04 -23.99 15.83
N SER A 119 -5.17 -23.08 16.16
CA SER A 119 -5.38 -22.19 17.32
C SER A 119 -4.58 -20.90 17.25
N ALA A 120 -4.97 -19.99 16.40
CA ALA A 120 -4.63 -18.59 16.58
C ALA A 120 -5.91 -17.77 16.41
N ASN A 121 -6.54 -17.42 17.51
CA ASN A 121 -7.51 -16.34 17.56
C ASN A 121 -6.78 -15.04 17.32
N PHE A 122 -6.72 -14.58 16.08
CA PHE A 122 -6.33 -13.20 15.80
C PHE A 122 -7.52 -12.31 16.15
N GLN A 123 -7.50 -11.71 17.34
CA GLN A 123 -8.29 -10.52 17.60
C GLN A 123 -7.58 -9.35 16.92
N VAL A 124 -8.24 -8.77 15.93
CA VAL A 124 -7.85 -7.47 15.37
C VAL A 124 -8.36 -6.41 16.36
N PHE A 125 -7.45 -5.68 16.96
CA PHE A 125 -7.75 -4.48 17.74
C PHE A 125 -7.91 -3.28 16.80
#